data_a2a9100b614cf0db780500bf2a9415cf
#
_entry.id   a2a9100b614cf0db780500bf2a9415cf
#
_cell.length_a   1.000
_cell.length_b   1.000
_cell.length_c   1.000
_cell.angle_alpha   90.00
_cell.angle_beta   90.00
_cell.angle_gamma   90.00
#
_symmetry.space_group_name_H-M   'P 1'
#
loop_
_entity.id
_entity.type
_entity.pdbx_description
1 polymer ?
#
loop_
_entity_poly.entity_id
_entity_poly.type
_entity_poly.pdbx_seq_one_letter_code
_entity_poly.pdbx_strand_id
1 'polypeptide(L)'
;TIDEDENLAEPVFDAYGMDQDLPQWLHPLFAKILKGKKTTDKVAQSVLASPLLVSTIDYLIAAGEPHRQGHHVKALLRIISSDLILDEIDGYEPKSLMAVLRLVQLAAMYGRHVICSSATLSATVADSIYRAFESGIELRSVLYKSPQKFLVTIADNALKPKILIQTSHQPSAFTQNYQQYLDELQ
;
A
#
# COMPACT_ATOMS: atom_id res chain seq x y z
N THR A 1 -9.23 28.23 24.54
CA THR A 1 -9.40 26.85 25.00
C THR A 1 -10.40 26.20 24.09
N ILE A 2 -9.93 25.55 23.04
CA ILE A 2 -10.70 24.68 22.18
C ILE A 2 -10.32 23.27 22.67
N ASP A 3 -11.22 22.69 23.46
CA ASP A 3 -11.21 21.28 23.77
C ASP A 3 -11.68 20.55 22.51
N GLU A 4 -10.76 20.16 21.67
CA GLU A 4 -10.98 19.17 20.63
C GLU A 4 -10.51 17.82 21.15
N ASP A 5 -11.25 17.27 22.08
CA ASP A 5 -11.35 15.82 22.25
C ASP A 5 -12.20 15.28 21.10
N GLU A 6 -11.68 15.33 19.88
CA GLU A 6 -12.14 14.44 18.83
C GLU A 6 -11.81 13.02 19.29
N ASN A 7 -12.84 12.35 19.73
CA ASN A 7 -12.89 10.93 20.01
C ASN A 7 -12.64 10.19 18.68
N LEU A 8 -11.39 10.22 18.20
CA LEU A 8 -10.96 9.48 17.03
C LEU A 8 -11.17 8.00 17.39
N ALA A 9 -12.17 7.40 16.80
CA ALA A 9 -12.41 5.97 16.91
C ALA A 9 -11.07 5.23 16.75
N GLU A 10 -10.75 4.34 17.70
CA GLU A 10 -9.54 3.55 17.58
C GLU A 10 -9.56 2.82 16.22
N PRO A 11 -8.44 2.83 15.48
CA PRO A 11 -8.40 2.20 14.17
C PRO A 11 -8.70 0.71 14.30
N VAL A 12 -9.68 0.23 13.57
CA VAL A 12 -10.02 -1.19 13.52
C VAL A 12 -8.98 -1.90 12.69
N PHE A 13 -8.28 -2.85 13.29
CA PHE A 13 -7.36 -3.74 12.60
C PHE A 13 -7.36 -5.13 13.25
N ASP A 14 -7.10 -6.13 12.42
CA ASP A 14 -6.86 -7.50 12.87
C ASP A 14 -5.42 -7.90 12.54
N ALA A 15 -4.73 -8.48 13.53
CA ALA A 15 -3.35 -8.93 13.44
C ALA A 15 -3.29 -10.44 13.62
N TYR A 16 -2.76 -11.12 12.62
CA TYR A 16 -2.71 -12.58 12.57
C TYR A 16 -1.28 -13.11 12.68
N GLY A 17 -1.14 -14.29 13.30
CA GLY A 17 0.13 -15.01 13.36
C GLY A 17 1.13 -14.43 14.35
N MET A 18 0.67 -13.67 15.37
CA MET A 18 1.52 -13.25 16.47
C MET A 18 1.67 -14.35 17.51
N ASP A 19 2.91 -14.81 17.66
CA ASP A 19 3.33 -15.56 18.84
C ASP A 19 4.06 -14.62 19.82
N GLN A 20 4.34 -15.06 21.04
CA GLN A 20 4.95 -14.22 22.08
C GLN A 20 6.37 -13.74 21.75
N ASP A 21 7.06 -14.45 20.86
CA ASP A 21 8.38 -14.08 20.38
C ASP A 21 8.32 -13.29 19.07
N LEU A 22 9.24 -12.33 18.92
CA LEU A 22 9.36 -11.56 17.66
C LEU A 22 9.69 -12.51 16.50
N PRO A 23 8.94 -12.47 15.38
CA PRO A 23 9.15 -13.37 14.27
C PRO A 23 10.57 -13.24 13.68
N GLN A 24 11.16 -14.36 13.25
CA GLN A 24 12.50 -14.37 12.64
C GLN A 24 12.56 -13.58 11.32
N TRP A 25 11.43 -13.44 10.61
CA TRP A 25 11.34 -12.67 9.37
C TRP A 25 11.32 -11.15 9.60
N LEU A 26 11.15 -10.69 10.85
CA LEU A 26 11.07 -9.28 11.16
C LEU A 26 12.42 -8.60 10.89
N HIS A 27 12.39 -7.53 10.12
CA HIS A 27 13.61 -6.78 9.80
C HIS A 27 14.35 -6.37 11.09
N PRO A 28 15.69 -6.54 11.17
CA PRO A 28 16.46 -6.28 12.38
C PRO A 28 16.25 -4.89 12.99
N LEU A 29 15.98 -3.88 12.16
CA LEU A 29 15.66 -2.52 12.61
C LEU A 29 14.38 -2.49 13.45
N PHE A 30 13.32 -3.18 13.02
CA PHE A 30 12.06 -3.24 13.75
C PHE A 30 12.19 -4.07 15.02
N ALA A 31 12.92 -5.17 14.96
CA ALA A 31 13.26 -5.96 16.14
C ALA A 31 13.98 -5.10 17.20
N LYS A 32 14.92 -4.22 16.77
CA LYS A 32 15.62 -3.30 17.65
C LYS A 32 14.70 -2.22 18.22
N ILE A 33 13.81 -1.65 17.42
CA ILE A 33 12.82 -0.65 17.86
C ILE A 33 11.87 -1.27 18.89
N LEU A 34 11.39 -2.48 18.65
CA LEU A 34 10.47 -3.19 19.55
C LEU A 34 11.15 -3.65 20.83
N LYS A 35 12.41 -4.11 20.80
CA LYS A 35 13.17 -4.53 21.98
C LYS A 35 13.65 -3.36 22.84
N GLY A 36 13.94 -2.21 22.24
CA GLY A 36 14.53 -1.05 22.91
C GLY A 36 13.57 -0.23 23.77
N LYS A 37 12.28 -0.43 23.61
CA LYS A 37 11.27 0.16 24.49
C LYS A 37 10.78 -0.94 25.43
N LYS A 38 10.75 -0.67 26.73
CA LYS A 38 9.88 -1.37 27.69
C LYS A 38 8.42 -1.06 27.32
N THR A 39 8.01 -1.40 26.11
CA THR A 39 6.73 -0.97 25.58
C THR A 39 5.72 -2.03 25.90
N THR A 40 4.91 -1.71 26.84
CA THR A 40 3.54 -2.18 27.03
C THR A 40 2.62 -1.89 25.84
N ASP A 41 3.13 -1.32 24.73
CA ASP A 41 2.34 -1.02 23.54
C ASP A 41 2.20 -2.29 22.67
N LYS A 42 1.30 -3.17 23.12
CA LYS A 42 0.91 -4.39 22.42
C LYS A 42 0.41 -4.09 20.99
N VAL A 43 -0.22 -2.93 20.81
CA VAL A 43 -0.73 -2.48 19.51
C VAL A 43 0.42 -2.25 18.53
N ALA A 44 1.50 -1.57 18.97
CA ALA A 44 2.66 -1.37 18.11
C ALA A 44 3.33 -2.69 17.71
N GLN A 45 3.41 -3.65 18.63
CA GLN A 45 3.93 -4.98 18.33
C GLN A 45 3.03 -5.69 17.32
N SER A 46 1.72 -5.70 17.53
CA SER A 46 0.75 -6.33 16.63
C SER A 46 0.86 -5.75 15.22
N VAL A 47 0.87 -4.45 15.09
CA VAL A 47 0.95 -3.78 13.77
C VAL A 47 2.26 -4.09 13.04
N LEU A 48 3.39 -4.07 13.73
CA LEU A 48 4.71 -4.19 13.09
C LEU A 48 5.18 -5.65 12.94
N ALA A 49 4.77 -6.54 13.82
CA ALA A 49 5.26 -7.91 13.87
C ALA A 49 4.30 -8.96 13.26
N SER A 50 3.05 -8.61 12.99
CA SER A 50 2.12 -9.57 12.38
C SER A 50 2.48 -9.86 10.92
N PRO A 51 2.50 -11.12 10.49
CA PRO A 51 2.72 -11.47 9.09
C PRO A 51 1.61 -10.95 8.19
N LEU A 52 0.37 -10.93 8.67
CA LEU A 52 -0.79 -10.37 8.00
C LEU A 52 -1.47 -9.34 8.93
N LEU A 53 -1.78 -8.18 8.37
CA LEU A 53 -2.52 -7.11 9.02
C LEU A 53 -3.72 -6.74 8.14
N VAL A 54 -4.92 -6.86 8.67
CA VAL A 54 -6.15 -6.37 8.03
C VAL A 54 -6.60 -5.12 8.79
N SER A 55 -6.87 -4.06 8.08
CA SER A 55 -7.29 -2.79 8.67
C SER A 55 -8.17 -2.00 7.72
N THR A 56 -8.91 -1.05 8.26
CA THR A 56 -9.55 -0.03 7.44
C THR A 56 -8.49 0.88 6.80
N ILE A 57 -8.84 1.49 5.68
CA ILE A 57 -7.95 2.41 4.97
C ILE A 57 -7.54 3.61 5.82
N ASP A 58 -8.42 4.08 6.71
CA ASP A 58 -8.17 5.23 7.59
C ASP A 58 -6.94 5.06 8.47
N TYR A 59 -6.65 3.82 8.90
CA TYR A 59 -5.43 3.52 9.63
C TYR A 59 -4.18 3.72 8.78
N LEU A 60 -4.22 3.33 7.51
CA LEU A 60 -3.08 3.41 6.60
C LEU A 60 -2.91 4.80 6.00
N ILE A 61 -4.00 5.56 5.81
CA ILE A 61 -3.96 6.94 5.30
C ILE A 61 -3.02 7.81 6.13
N ALA A 62 -2.98 7.59 7.45
CA ALA A 62 -2.06 8.29 8.33
C ALA A 62 -0.58 8.16 7.90
N ALA A 63 -0.18 7.12 7.17
CA ALA A 63 1.18 6.98 6.63
C ALA A 63 1.51 8.03 5.55
N GLY A 64 0.49 8.48 4.81
CA GLY A 64 0.63 9.47 3.74
C GLY A 64 0.44 10.92 4.24
N GLU A 65 -0.03 11.13 5.46
CA GLU A 65 -0.34 12.44 6.04
C GLU A 65 0.61 12.80 7.19
N PRO A 66 1.64 13.62 6.97
CA PRO A 66 2.66 13.90 7.99
C PRO A 66 2.17 14.73 9.20
N HIS A 67 0.95 15.23 9.16
CA HIS A 67 0.40 16.14 10.20
C HIS A 67 -0.19 15.41 11.42
N ARG A 68 -0.41 14.10 11.36
CA ARG A 68 -0.95 13.33 12.49
C ARG A 68 0.18 12.84 13.40
N GLN A 69 0.32 13.46 14.56
CA GLN A 69 1.38 13.23 15.54
C GLN A 69 1.56 11.74 15.91
N GLY A 70 2.71 11.16 15.53
CA GLY A 70 3.20 9.86 16.01
C GLY A 70 2.56 8.60 15.40
N HIS A 71 1.29 8.62 15.02
CA HIS A 71 0.59 7.44 14.47
C HIS A 71 1.05 7.12 13.04
N HIS A 72 1.43 8.12 12.26
CA HIS A 72 1.94 7.96 10.90
C HIS A 72 3.21 7.11 10.81
N VAL A 73 4.05 7.12 11.85
CA VAL A 73 5.32 6.36 11.82
C VAL A 73 5.06 4.86 11.80
N LYS A 74 4.12 4.35 12.60
CA LYS A 74 3.78 2.91 12.63
C LYS A 74 3.19 2.47 11.29
N ALA A 75 2.24 3.22 10.76
CA ALA A 75 1.62 2.94 9.45
C ALA A 75 2.65 3.02 8.32
N LEU A 76 3.52 4.04 8.31
CA LEU A 76 4.60 4.16 7.33
C LEU A 76 5.56 2.97 7.41
N LEU A 77 6.02 2.59 8.61
CA LEU A 77 6.90 1.43 8.80
C LEU A 77 6.24 0.15 8.30
N ARG A 78 4.93 0.00 8.47
CA ARG A 78 4.20 -1.14 7.95
C ARG A 78 4.17 -1.15 6.42
N ILE A 79 3.85 -0.03 5.78
CA ILE A 79 3.83 0.09 4.31
C ILE A 79 5.20 -0.22 3.70
N ILE A 80 6.29 0.30 4.26
CA ILE A 80 7.62 0.07 3.70
C ILE A 80 8.15 -1.36 3.90
N SER A 81 7.54 -2.13 4.79
CA SER A 81 7.97 -3.50 5.11
C SER A 81 7.04 -4.60 4.59
N SER A 82 5.89 -4.25 4.00
CA SER A 82 4.86 -5.21 3.62
C SER A 82 4.33 -4.94 2.22
N ASP A 83 3.86 -5.99 1.56
CA ASP A 83 3.05 -5.83 0.36
C ASP A 83 1.67 -5.27 0.72
N LEU A 84 1.05 -4.54 -0.18
CA LEU A 84 -0.20 -3.84 0.00
C LEU A 84 -1.31 -4.51 -0.81
N ILE A 85 -2.38 -4.91 -0.15
CA ILE A 85 -3.58 -5.43 -0.79
C ILE A 85 -4.71 -4.43 -0.53
N LEU A 86 -5.31 -3.93 -1.59
CA LEU A 86 -6.42 -2.98 -1.58
C LEU A 86 -7.65 -3.67 -2.18
N ASP A 87 -8.68 -3.83 -1.38
CA ASP A 87 -9.92 -4.44 -1.80
C ASP A 87 -11.02 -3.38 -1.99
N GLU A 88 -11.96 -3.63 -2.90
CA GLU A 88 -13.08 -2.74 -3.22
C GLU A 88 -12.66 -1.29 -3.54
N ILE A 89 -11.58 -1.14 -4.33
CA ILE A 89 -10.96 0.17 -4.58
C ILE A 89 -11.83 1.15 -5.37
N ASP A 90 -12.85 0.66 -6.06
CA ASP A 90 -13.82 1.46 -6.81
C ASP A 90 -14.84 2.19 -5.91
N GLY A 91 -14.98 1.77 -4.66
CA GLY A 91 -15.88 2.40 -3.68
C GLY A 91 -15.35 3.67 -3.02
N TYR A 92 -14.08 4.06 -3.25
CA TYR A 92 -13.51 5.22 -2.56
C TYR A 92 -13.98 6.56 -3.14
N GLU A 93 -14.34 7.46 -2.24
CA GLU A 93 -14.53 8.86 -2.61
C GLU A 93 -13.23 9.51 -3.11
N PRO A 94 -13.30 10.57 -3.94
CA PRO A 94 -12.12 11.20 -4.55
C PRO A 94 -11.03 11.60 -3.54
N LYS A 95 -11.39 12.10 -2.37
CA LYS A 95 -10.41 12.46 -1.32
C LYS A 95 -9.69 11.23 -0.75
N SER A 96 -10.45 10.17 -0.46
CA SER A 96 -9.91 8.90 0.04
C SER A 96 -9.05 8.22 -1.03
N LEU A 97 -9.48 8.27 -2.29
CA LEU A 97 -8.71 7.74 -3.41
C LEU A 97 -7.33 8.41 -3.53
N MET A 98 -7.25 9.74 -3.37
CA MET A 98 -5.96 10.44 -3.38
C MET A 98 -5.00 9.94 -2.31
N ALA A 99 -5.52 9.65 -1.11
CA ALA A 99 -4.71 9.09 -0.03
C ALA A 99 -4.27 7.64 -0.36
N VAL A 100 -5.16 6.83 -0.92
CA VAL A 100 -4.84 5.47 -1.41
C VAL A 100 -3.74 5.51 -2.48
N LEU A 101 -3.84 6.40 -3.47
CA LEU A 101 -2.83 6.56 -4.51
C LEU A 101 -1.46 6.94 -3.92
N ARG A 102 -1.45 7.74 -2.85
CA ARG A 102 -0.23 8.04 -2.10
C ARG A 102 0.38 6.80 -1.45
N LEU A 103 -0.44 5.92 -0.89
CA LEU A 103 0.05 4.65 -0.32
C LEU A 103 0.61 3.73 -1.39
N VAL A 104 -0.03 3.64 -2.55
CA VAL A 104 0.46 2.90 -3.72
C VAL A 104 1.84 3.42 -4.16
N GLN A 105 1.99 4.75 -4.28
CA GLN A 105 3.26 5.38 -4.60
C GLN A 105 4.35 5.03 -3.58
N LEU A 106 4.06 5.13 -2.29
CA LEU A 106 4.99 4.77 -1.21
C LEU A 106 5.39 3.29 -1.29
N ALA A 107 4.43 2.38 -1.42
CA ALA A 107 4.69 0.95 -1.55
C ALA A 107 5.64 0.66 -2.72
N ALA A 108 5.37 1.24 -3.90
CA ALA A 108 6.21 1.11 -5.08
C ALA A 108 7.63 1.67 -4.87
N MET A 109 7.75 2.85 -4.26
CA MET A 109 9.04 3.48 -3.96
C MET A 109 9.90 2.58 -3.06
N TYR A 110 9.30 1.87 -2.13
CA TYR A 110 10.01 0.90 -1.26
C TYR A 110 10.09 -0.51 -1.86
N GLY A 111 9.63 -0.70 -3.10
CA GLY A 111 9.72 -1.97 -3.83
C GLY A 111 8.80 -3.05 -3.27
N ARG A 112 7.65 -2.66 -2.78
CA ARG A 112 6.59 -3.55 -2.33
C ARG A 112 5.62 -3.85 -3.47
N HIS A 113 5.01 -5.03 -3.43
CA HIS A 113 3.95 -5.37 -4.36
C HIS A 113 2.65 -4.68 -3.96
N VAL A 114 1.84 -4.36 -4.95
CA VAL A 114 0.50 -3.81 -4.75
C VAL A 114 -0.48 -4.68 -5.52
N ILE A 115 -1.50 -5.15 -4.85
CA ILE A 115 -2.61 -5.90 -5.42
C ILE A 115 -3.87 -5.07 -5.21
N CYS A 116 -4.60 -4.80 -6.28
CA CYS A 116 -5.88 -4.11 -6.24
C CYS A 116 -6.97 -5.06 -6.71
N SER A 117 -8.02 -5.21 -5.91
CA SER A 117 -9.20 -6.00 -6.20
C SER A 117 -10.43 -5.09 -6.28
N SER A 118 -11.30 -5.33 -7.26
CA SER A 118 -12.56 -4.63 -7.44
C SER A 118 -13.47 -5.41 -8.38
N ALA A 119 -14.77 -5.35 -8.15
CA ALA A 119 -15.76 -5.93 -9.06
C ALA A 119 -15.96 -5.08 -10.32
N THR A 120 -15.71 -3.77 -10.23
CA THR A 120 -16.06 -2.77 -11.27
C THR A 120 -14.97 -1.74 -11.50
N LEU A 121 -13.72 -2.16 -11.60
CA LEU A 121 -12.59 -1.25 -11.73
C LEU A 121 -12.61 -0.50 -13.08
N SER A 122 -12.95 0.78 -13.06
CA SER A 122 -12.97 1.64 -14.24
C SER A 122 -11.56 1.91 -14.78
N ALA A 123 -11.46 2.14 -16.10
CA ALA A 123 -10.18 2.47 -16.75
C ALA A 123 -9.49 3.69 -16.12
N THR A 124 -10.26 4.70 -15.70
CA THR A 124 -9.74 5.92 -15.07
C THR A 124 -9.11 5.64 -13.72
N VAL A 125 -9.75 4.81 -12.88
CA VAL A 125 -9.20 4.44 -11.57
C VAL A 125 -7.97 3.55 -11.75
N ALA A 126 -8.03 2.56 -12.65
CA ALA A 126 -6.90 1.70 -12.97
C ALA A 126 -5.68 2.50 -13.46
N ASP A 127 -5.88 3.46 -14.37
CA ASP A 127 -4.81 4.35 -14.85
C ASP A 127 -4.23 5.19 -13.71
N SER A 128 -5.07 5.70 -12.82
CA SER A 128 -4.62 6.48 -11.66
C SER A 128 -3.74 5.64 -10.71
N ILE A 129 -4.13 4.41 -10.44
CA ILE A 129 -3.35 3.46 -9.63
C ILE A 129 -2.03 3.14 -10.31
N TYR A 130 -2.07 2.83 -11.61
CA TYR A 130 -0.88 2.55 -12.39
C TYR A 130 0.11 3.72 -12.35
N ARG A 131 -0.36 4.96 -12.60
CA ARG A 131 0.49 6.16 -12.55
C ARG A 131 1.08 6.42 -11.17
N ALA A 132 0.31 6.19 -10.12
CA ALA A 132 0.82 6.30 -8.75
C ALA A 132 1.94 5.29 -8.48
N PHE A 133 1.75 4.03 -8.93
CA PHE A 133 2.76 2.98 -8.82
C PHE A 133 4.02 3.32 -9.64
N GLU A 134 3.84 3.69 -10.92
CA GLU A 134 4.92 4.10 -11.82
C GLU A 134 5.75 5.24 -11.22
N SER A 135 5.10 6.28 -10.70
CA SER A 135 5.76 7.40 -10.03
C SER A 135 6.58 6.93 -8.81
N GLY A 136 6.10 5.95 -8.04
CA GLY A 136 6.86 5.34 -6.96
C GLY A 136 8.11 4.60 -7.46
N ILE A 137 7.99 3.85 -8.55
CA ILE A 137 9.11 3.16 -9.21
C ILE A 137 10.14 4.16 -9.77
N GLU A 138 9.70 5.29 -10.32
CA GLU A 138 10.59 6.35 -10.78
C GLU A 138 11.40 6.93 -9.62
N LEU A 139 10.76 7.25 -8.49
CA LEU A 139 11.45 7.68 -7.27
C LEU A 139 12.47 6.63 -6.80
N ARG A 140 12.08 5.34 -6.84
CA ARG A 140 12.98 4.24 -6.52
C ARG A 140 14.19 4.20 -7.46
N SER A 141 14.00 4.41 -8.76
CA SER A 141 15.08 4.40 -9.74
C SER A 141 16.11 5.51 -9.47
N VAL A 142 15.66 6.67 -9.01
CA VAL A 142 16.52 7.78 -8.57
C VAL A 142 17.31 7.39 -7.31
N LEU A 143 16.66 6.79 -6.32
CA LEU A 143 17.31 6.36 -5.08
C LEU A 143 18.42 5.32 -5.35
N TYR A 144 18.17 4.36 -6.23
CA TYR A 144 19.12 3.29 -6.56
C TYR A 144 20.04 3.65 -7.74
N LYS A 145 19.87 4.84 -8.34
CA LYS A 145 20.65 5.33 -9.51
C LYS A 145 20.65 4.33 -10.68
N SER A 146 19.56 3.62 -10.86
CA SER A 146 19.41 2.63 -11.93
C SER A 146 17.95 2.49 -12.34
N PRO A 147 17.64 2.29 -13.65
CA PRO A 147 16.29 1.99 -14.10
C PRO A 147 15.74 0.75 -13.39
N GLN A 148 14.49 0.83 -12.96
CA GLN A 148 13.78 -0.26 -12.31
C GLN A 148 12.80 -0.90 -13.28
N LYS A 149 12.74 -2.23 -13.29
CA LYS A 149 11.74 -2.99 -14.03
C LYS A 149 10.65 -3.46 -13.10
N PHE A 150 9.42 -3.48 -13.56
CA PHE A 150 8.28 -3.99 -12.81
C PHE A 150 7.28 -4.70 -13.72
N LEU A 151 6.46 -5.55 -13.13
CA LEU A 151 5.42 -6.28 -13.82
C LEU A 151 4.06 -5.71 -13.41
N VAL A 152 3.17 -5.59 -14.39
CA VAL A 152 1.76 -5.31 -14.18
C VAL A 152 0.98 -6.51 -14.69
N THR A 153 0.16 -7.08 -13.82
CA THR A 153 -0.74 -8.18 -14.19
C THR A 153 -2.17 -7.69 -14.11
N ILE A 154 -2.91 -7.87 -15.18
CA ILE A 154 -4.35 -7.66 -15.25
C ILE A 154 -4.98 -9.03 -15.28
N ALA A 155 -5.88 -9.35 -14.37
CA ALA A 155 -6.53 -10.65 -14.25
C ALA A 155 -8.02 -10.49 -13.96
N ASP A 156 -8.81 -11.35 -14.55
CA ASP A 156 -10.24 -11.52 -14.36
C ASP A 156 -10.60 -13.01 -14.39
N ASN A 157 -11.80 -13.35 -13.95
CA ASN A 157 -12.28 -14.74 -13.95
C ASN A 157 -12.63 -15.28 -15.35
N ALA A 158 -12.88 -14.40 -16.31
CA ALA A 158 -13.35 -14.76 -17.67
C ALA A 158 -12.21 -14.86 -18.69
N LEU A 159 -11.17 -14.04 -18.55
CA LEU A 159 -10.08 -13.93 -19.51
C LEU A 159 -8.74 -14.45 -18.94
N LYS A 160 -7.84 -14.81 -19.85
CA LYS A 160 -6.46 -15.12 -19.45
C LYS A 160 -5.76 -13.87 -18.92
N PRO A 161 -4.99 -13.99 -17.84
CA PRO A 161 -4.23 -12.87 -17.30
C PRO A 161 -3.32 -12.23 -18.35
N LYS A 162 -3.34 -10.91 -18.45
CA LYS A 162 -2.46 -10.11 -19.29
C LYS A 162 -1.29 -9.60 -18.46
N ILE A 163 -0.08 -9.85 -18.91
CA ILE A 163 1.15 -9.44 -18.21
C ILE A 163 1.89 -8.41 -19.04
N LEU A 164 2.20 -7.28 -18.44
CA LEU A 164 2.97 -6.19 -19.02
C LEU A 164 4.28 -6.01 -18.27
N ILE A 165 5.39 -5.96 -19.00
CA ILE A 165 6.69 -5.64 -18.43
C ILE A 165 6.96 -4.16 -18.72
N GLN A 166 7.23 -3.40 -17.68
CA GLN A 166 7.48 -1.96 -17.74
C GLN A 166 8.87 -1.63 -17.18
N THR A 167 9.44 -0.54 -17.67
CA THR A 167 10.71 -0.01 -17.14
C THR A 167 10.50 1.46 -16.80
N SER A 168 11.01 1.91 -15.67
CA SER A 168 10.94 3.31 -15.24
C SER A 168 11.49 4.25 -16.32
N HIS A 169 10.89 5.42 -16.45
CA HIS A 169 11.25 6.44 -17.42
C HIS A 169 11.05 6.04 -18.89
N GLN A 170 10.27 5.00 -19.17
CA GLN A 170 9.88 4.63 -20.54
C GLN A 170 8.38 4.85 -20.75
N PRO A 171 7.95 5.20 -21.98
CA PRO A 171 6.53 5.33 -22.28
C PRO A 171 5.76 4.06 -21.94
N SER A 172 4.61 4.22 -21.29
CA SER A 172 3.75 3.10 -20.90
C SER A 172 2.61 2.92 -21.89
N ALA A 173 2.31 1.67 -22.20
CA ALA A 173 1.12 1.28 -22.95
C ALA A 173 -0.01 0.75 -22.04
N PHE A 174 0.08 0.95 -20.71
CA PHE A 174 -0.86 0.39 -19.77
C PHE A 174 -2.32 0.75 -20.06
N THR A 175 -2.62 2.04 -20.23
CA THR A 175 -3.99 2.54 -20.45
C THR A 175 -4.64 1.91 -21.67
N GLN A 176 -3.91 1.82 -22.78
CA GLN A 176 -4.41 1.19 -24.03
C GLN A 176 -4.64 -0.31 -23.83
N ASN A 177 -3.71 -1.00 -23.19
CA ASN A 177 -3.83 -2.43 -22.93
C ASN A 177 -4.98 -2.74 -21.95
N TYR A 178 -5.19 -1.88 -20.94
CA TYR A 178 -6.27 -2.06 -20.00
C TYR A 178 -7.64 -1.81 -20.66
N GLN A 179 -7.75 -0.75 -21.47
CA GLN A 179 -8.99 -0.50 -22.22
C GLN A 179 -9.33 -1.66 -23.16
N GLN A 180 -8.35 -2.14 -23.92
CA GLN A 180 -8.55 -3.31 -24.79
C GLN A 180 -9.01 -4.54 -23.98
N TYR A 181 -8.45 -4.76 -22.80
CA TYR A 181 -8.85 -5.87 -21.92
C TYR A 181 -10.30 -5.73 -21.45
N LEU A 182 -10.75 -4.52 -21.14
CA LEU A 182 -12.15 -4.25 -20.78
C LEU A 182 -13.10 -4.46 -21.97
N ASP A 183 -12.69 -4.07 -23.17
CA ASP A 183 -13.48 -4.26 -24.39
C ASP A 183 -13.66 -5.76 -24.74
N GLU A 184 -12.67 -6.59 -24.40
CA GLU A 184 -12.73 -8.06 -24.57
C GLU A 184 -13.65 -8.75 -23.53
N LEU A 185 -13.97 -8.07 -22.42
CA LEU A 185 -14.89 -8.59 -21.37
C LEU A 185 -16.36 -8.34 -21.68
N GLN A 186 -16.71 -7.41 -22.60
CA GLN A 186 -18.08 -7.07 -23.02
C GLN A 186 -18.59 -7.99 -24.12
#